data_e8857c9862e9b77e66b66e634fb49f41
#
_entry.id   e8857c9862e9b77e66b66e634fb49f41
#
_cell.length_a   1.000
_cell.length_b   1.000
_cell.length_c   1.000
_cell.angle_alpha   90.00
_cell.angle_beta   90.00
_cell.angle_gamma   90.00
#
_symmetry.space_group_name_H-M   'P 1'
#
loop_
_entity.id
_entity.type
_entity.pdbx_description
1 polymer ?
#
loop_
_entity_poly.entity_id
_entity_poly.type
_entity_poly.pdbx_seq_one_letter_code
_entity_poly.pdbx_strand_id
1 'polypeptide(L)'
;IIAVVIACFAAYNYWWAPTRILIINPLPAQAADIALNNDCSHIRVKCIKMEEVKDLSGYDAIMMYGRGLFLDETQVAELERVAAKGIPVFTNALRHFNFIVNHNITPEQQETLQMYFQNACRQNYRNALRYLRHISTPHRLGDRSFENPIELPNNLFYHQEYGQYFKTPQELTEYLRQKQLYHEGGRNLAFIPGISFPVEGTRAHVDTLISRLTQAGFNIYPITGSGKGREDLIRTLHPDGLIYLPMGRLGNDSLINWLHQENIPLFMPFPLV
;
A
#
# COMPACT_ATOMS: atom_id res chain seq x y z
N ILE A 1 18.38 14.47 -43.59
CA ILE A 1 18.93 13.97 -42.32
C ILE A 1 18.04 14.43 -41.16
N ILE A 2 17.77 15.74 -40.97
CA ILE A 2 16.94 16.27 -39.84
C ILE A 2 15.56 15.63 -39.80
N ALA A 3 14.86 15.52 -40.95
CA ALA A 3 13.54 14.91 -41.02
C ALA A 3 13.52 13.44 -40.56
N VAL A 4 14.59 12.67 -40.91
CA VAL A 4 14.75 11.28 -40.49
C VAL A 4 14.94 11.19 -38.97
N VAL A 5 15.77 12.07 -38.39
CA VAL A 5 16.01 12.12 -36.94
C VAL A 5 14.72 12.43 -36.20
N ILE A 6 13.94 13.41 -36.69
CA ILE A 6 12.64 13.75 -36.08
C ILE A 6 11.66 12.57 -36.19
N ALA A 7 11.59 11.89 -37.35
CA ALA A 7 10.74 10.72 -37.55
C ALA A 7 11.15 9.56 -36.64
N CYS A 8 12.44 9.27 -36.49
CA CYS A 8 12.94 8.25 -35.57
C CYS A 8 12.63 8.59 -34.11
N PHE A 9 12.80 9.86 -33.72
CA PHE A 9 12.46 10.32 -32.38
C PHE A 9 10.97 10.23 -32.09
N ALA A 10 10.13 10.62 -33.05
CA ALA A 10 8.68 10.48 -32.95
C ALA A 10 8.25 9.01 -32.83
N ALA A 11 8.81 8.13 -33.69
CA ALA A 11 8.57 6.70 -33.65
C ALA A 11 9.00 6.09 -32.31
N TYR A 12 10.19 6.46 -31.82
CA TYR A 12 10.65 6.02 -30.50
C TYR A 12 9.66 6.43 -29.39
N ASN A 13 9.29 7.70 -29.34
CA ASN A 13 8.36 8.20 -28.32
C ASN A 13 6.99 7.55 -28.40
N TYR A 14 6.53 7.21 -29.59
CA TYR A 14 5.25 6.57 -29.79
C TYR A 14 5.26 5.09 -29.38
N TRP A 15 6.25 4.31 -29.80
CA TRP A 15 6.25 2.85 -29.61
C TRP A 15 7.12 2.33 -28.46
N TRP A 16 8.24 2.98 -28.13
CA TRP A 16 9.24 2.43 -27.20
C TRP A 16 9.47 3.25 -25.95
N ALA A 17 9.04 4.50 -25.90
CA ALA A 17 9.23 5.31 -24.70
C ALA A 17 8.54 4.67 -23.47
N PRO A 18 9.15 4.74 -22.29
CA PRO A 18 8.52 4.27 -21.06
C PRO A 18 7.23 5.04 -20.79
N THR A 19 6.22 4.36 -20.25
CA THR A 19 5.02 5.00 -19.72
C THR A 19 5.37 5.81 -18.48
N ARG A 20 5.06 7.10 -18.51
CA ARG A 20 5.33 8.05 -17.43
C ARG A 20 4.09 8.23 -16.57
N ILE A 21 4.14 7.71 -15.36
CA ILE A 21 3.05 7.78 -14.38
C ILE A 21 3.39 8.83 -13.33
N LEU A 22 2.52 9.79 -13.15
CA LEU A 22 2.60 10.77 -12.08
C LEU A 22 1.69 10.36 -10.93
N ILE A 23 2.23 10.41 -9.72
CA ILE A 23 1.46 10.18 -8.49
C ILE A 23 1.52 11.45 -7.64
N ILE A 24 0.36 12.03 -7.38
CA ILE A 24 0.20 13.27 -6.64
C ILE A 24 -0.25 12.96 -5.22
N ASN A 25 0.39 13.61 -4.25
CA ASN A 25 0.05 13.56 -2.82
C ASN A 25 0.11 12.18 -2.15
N PRO A 26 1.03 11.26 -2.55
CA PRO A 26 1.22 10.04 -1.75
C PRO A 26 1.89 10.40 -0.43
N LEU A 27 1.60 9.63 0.62
CA LEU A 27 2.44 9.67 1.82
C LEU A 27 3.86 9.19 1.47
N PRO A 28 4.92 9.68 2.14
CA PRO A 28 6.30 9.29 1.83
C PRO A 28 6.51 7.78 1.78
N ALA A 29 5.89 7.06 2.69
CA ALA A 29 5.91 5.61 2.73
C ALA A 29 5.26 4.96 1.51
N GLN A 30 4.09 5.44 1.10
CA GLN A 30 3.40 4.96 -0.09
C GLN A 30 4.22 5.23 -1.36
N ALA A 31 4.85 6.41 -1.45
CA ALA A 31 5.73 6.75 -2.56
C ALA A 31 6.92 5.78 -2.65
N ALA A 32 7.55 5.48 -1.50
CA ALA A 32 8.65 4.53 -1.42
C ALA A 32 8.21 3.11 -1.85
N ASP A 33 7.08 2.64 -1.34
CA ASP A 33 6.55 1.31 -1.67
C ASP A 33 6.21 1.16 -3.14
N ILE A 34 5.56 2.16 -3.72
CA ILE A 34 5.23 2.15 -5.15
C ILE A 34 6.52 2.13 -5.98
N ALA A 35 7.52 2.92 -5.61
CA ALA A 35 8.79 2.97 -6.32
C ALA A 35 9.56 1.64 -6.21
N LEU A 36 9.61 1.04 -5.01
CA LEU A 36 10.29 -0.24 -4.77
C LEU A 36 9.62 -1.42 -5.51
N ASN A 37 8.33 -1.34 -5.73
CA ASN A 37 7.58 -2.41 -6.41
C ASN A 37 7.41 -2.20 -7.92
N ASN A 38 8.01 -1.16 -8.49
CA ASN A 38 8.08 -0.98 -9.93
C ASN A 38 9.19 -1.87 -10.53
N ASP A 39 8.83 -3.08 -10.93
CA ASP A 39 9.74 -4.04 -11.58
C ASP A 39 9.76 -3.93 -13.12
N CYS A 40 9.01 -3.01 -13.70
CA CYS A 40 8.88 -2.86 -15.14
C CYS A 40 9.76 -1.72 -15.68
N SER A 41 10.79 -2.05 -16.45
CA SER A 41 11.69 -1.07 -17.09
C SER A 41 10.97 -0.11 -18.06
N HIS A 42 9.77 -0.50 -18.54
CA HIS A 42 8.92 0.31 -19.41
C HIS A 42 8.00 1.28 -18.66
N ILE A 43 8.15 1.40 -17.33
CA ILE A 43 7.36 2.31 -16.49
C ILE A 43 8.32 3.24 -15.75
N ARG A 44 8.03 4.52 -15.77
CA ARG A 44 8.68 5.53 -14.94
C ARG A 44 7.65 6.20 -14.06
N VAL A 45 7.86 6.13 -12.75
CA VAL A 45 6.99 6.74 -11.75
C VAL A 45 7.65 7.99 -11.21
N LYS A 46 6.89 9.05 -11.08
CA LYS A 46 7.27 10.25 -10.33
C LYS A 46 6.21 10.54 -9.29
N CYS A 47 6.63 10.79 -8.06
CA CYS A 47 5.77 11.23 -6.97
C CYS A 47 6.04 12.72 -6.72
N ILE A 48 4.98 13.51 -6.58
CA ILE A 48 5.05 14.93 -6.24
C ILE A 48 4.07 15.25 -5.11
N LYS A 49 4.34 16.35 -4.40
CA LYS A 49 3.37 16.94 -3.50
C LYS A 49 2.36 17.77 -4.29
N MET A 50 1.23 18.05 -3.66
CA MET A 50 0.16 18.85 -4.25
C MET A 50 0.63 20.22 -4.69
N GLU A 51 1.47 20.88 -3.91
CA GLU A 51 2.01 22.22 -4.19
C GLU A 51 2.89 22.28 -5.44
N GLU A 52 3.37 21.13 -5.90
CA GLU A 52 4.21 21.00 -7.09
C GLU A 52 3.40 20.81 -8.39
N VAL A 53 2.06 20.75 -8.30
CA VAL A 53 1.17 20.60 -9.46
C VAL A 53 1.11 21.92 -10.23
N LYS A 54 1.91 22.03 -11.28
CA LYS A 54 1.97 23.21 -12.16
C LYS A 54 1.89 22.87 -13.63
N ASP A 55 2.73 21.95 -14.11
CA ASP A 55 2.74 21.46 -15.49
C ASP A 55 2.70 19.93 -15.47
N LEU A 56 1.56 19.39 -15.86
CA LEU A 56 1.29 17.97 -15.94
C LEU A 56 1.50 17.41 -17.35
N SER A 57 1.97 18.23 -18.29
CA SER A 57 2.30 17.80 -19.63
C SER A 57 3.47 16.81 -19.61
N GLY A 58 3.39 15.79 -20.38
CA GLY A 58 4.47 14.83 -20.45
C GLY A 58 4.33 13.59 -19.57
N TYR A 59 3.20 13.45 -18.89
CA TYR A 59 2.80 12.19 -18.25
C TYR A 59 1.74 11.48 -19.09
N ASP A 60 1.74 10.16 -19.00
CA ASP A 60 0.81 9.30 -19.76
C ASP A 60 -0.36 8.84 -18.88
N ALA A 61 -0.22 8.90 -17.56
CA ALA A 61 -1.27 8.68 -16.58
C ALA A 61 -1.00 9.50 -15.32
N ILE A 62 -2.06 9.93 -14.64
CA ILE A 62 -2.00 10.69 -13.41
C ILE A 62 -2.86 9.98 -12.37
N MET A 63 -2.28 9.73 -11.21
CA MET A 63 -2.96 9.20 -10.06
C MET A 63 -2.83 10.17 -8.88
N MET A 64 -3.90 10.34 -8.12
CA MET A 64 -3.92 11.21 -6.94
C MET A 64 -4.34 10.43 -5.69
N TYR A 65 -3.66 10.67 -4.58
CA TYR A 65 -4.14 10.26 -3.26
C TYR A 65 -5.02 11.35 -2.67
N GLY A 66 -6.32 11.06 -2.54
CA GLY A 66 -7.33 12.05 -2.18
C GLY A 66 -7.30 12.51 -0.72
N ARG A 67 -6.62 11.79 0.19
CA ARG A 67 -6.59 12.16 1.61
C ARG A 67 -5.83 13.48 1.82
N GLY A 68 -6.56 14.50 2.32
CA GLY A 68 -5.98 15.82 2.53
C GLY A 68 -5.63 16.55 1.24
N LEU A 69 -6.17 16.13 0.11
CA LEU A 69 -5.97 16.77 -1.18
C LEU A 69 -6.93 17.96 -1.31
N PHE A 70 -6.36 19.14 -1.48
CA PHE A 70 -7.09 20.38 -1.79
C PHE A 70 -6.43 21.00 -3.01
N LEU A 71 -7.12 20.99 -4.14
CA LEU A 71 -6.64 21.59 -5.38
C LEU A 71 -7.26 22.98 -5.53
N ASP A 72 -6.43 23.95 -5.88
CA ASP A 72 -6.92 25.27 -6.28
C ASP A 72 -7.46 25.25 -7.72
N GLU A 73 -8.09 26.34 -8.14
CA GLU A 73 -8.69 26.44 -9.47
C GLU A 73 -7.66 26.26 -10.60
N THR A 74 -6.43 26.73 -10.40
CA THR A 74 -5.35 26.61 -11.40
C THR A 74 -4.93 25.15 -11.56
N GLN A 75 -4.82 24.41 -10.44
CA GLN A 75 -4.47 23.01 -10.44
C GLN A 75 -5.59 22.14 -11.06
N VAL A 76 -6.84 22.48 -10.78
CA VAL A 76 -8.00 21.82 -11.41
C VAL A 76 -7.99 22.05 -12.93
N ALA A 77 -7.81 23.30 -13.36
CA ALA A 77 -7.74 23.64 -14.78
C ALA A 77 -6.58 22.91 -15.49
N GLU A 78 -5.45 22.72 -14.82
CA GLU A 78 -4.32 21.96 -15.37
C GLU A 78 -4.66 20.45 -15.51
N LEU A 79 -5.36 19.86 -14.55
CA LEU A 79 -5.86 18.48 -14.65
C LEU A 79 -6.86 18.33 -15.81
N GLU A 80 -7.80 19.27 -15.95
CA GLU A 80 -8.75 19.30 -17.06
C GLU A 80 -8.04 19.44 -18.41
N ARG A 81 -7.02 20.31 -18.48
CA ARG A 81 -6.20 20.50 -19.68
C ARG A 81 -5.50 19.23 -20.15
N VAL A 82 -4.93 18.45 -19.24
CA VAL A 82 -4.29 17.18 -19.60
C VAL A 82 -5.30 16.10 -19.88
N ALA A 83 -6.42 16.08 -19.16
CA ALA A 83 -7.52 15.16 -19.40
C ALA A 83 -8.14 15.36 -20.80
N ALA A 84 -8.24 16.63 -21.28
CA ALA A 84 -8.71 16.94 -22.63
C ALA A 84 -7.81 16.35 -23.73
N LYS A 85 -6.57 15.96 -23.41
CA LYS A 85 -5.66 15.23 -24.31
C LYS A 85 -5.81 13.71 -24.26
N GLY A 86 -6.81 13.21 -23.55
CA GLY A 86 -7.06 11.78 -23.39
C GLY A 86 -6.20 11.09 -22.30
N ILE A 87 -5.47 11.86 -21.47
CA ILE A 87 -4.67 11.31 -20.39
C ILE A 87 -5.57 10.81 -19.28
N PRO A 88 -5.45 9.55 -18.84
CA PRO A 88 -6.18 9.02 -17.69
C PRO A 88 -5.82 9.74 -16.40
N VAL A 89 -6.82 10.20 -15.66
CA VAL A 89 -6.69 10.79 -14.32
C VAL A 89 -7.53 9.98 -13.36
N PHE A 90 -6.91 9.49 -12.30
CA PHE A 90 -7.57 8.66 -11.28
C PHE A 90 -7.33 9.19 -9.89
N THR A 91 -8.40 9.34 -9.11
CA THR A 91 -8.32 9.69 -7.69
C THR A 91 -8.60 8.47 -6.83
N ASN A 92 -7.59 8.01 -6.10
CA ASN A 92 -7.75 7.04 -5.03
C ASN A 92 -8.28 7.76 -3.78
N ALA A 93 -9.60 7.87 -3.69
CA ALA A 93 -10.28 8.53 -2.57
C ALA A 93 -10.88 7.49 -1.61
N LEU A 94 -10.64 7.69 -0.33
CA LEU A 94 -11.47 7.08 0.71
C LEU A 94 -12.86 7.75 0.65
N ARG A 95 -13.92 7.00 0.90
CA ARG A 95 -15.36 7.30 0.67
C ARG A 95 -15.93 8.66 1.14
N HIS A 96 -15.13 9.57 1.67
CA HIS A 96 -15.60 10.82 2.32
C HIS A 96 -15.00 12.10 1.74
N PHE A 97 -14.41 12.06 0.54
CA PHE A 97 -13.87 13.28 -0.08
C PHE A 97 -14.84 13.82 -1.12
N ASN A 98 -15.20 15.10 -0.95
CA ASN A 98 -16.08 15.82 -1.88
C ASN A 98 -15.42 16.11 -3.25
N PHE A 99 -14.16 15.72 -3.43
CA PHE A 99 -13.38 16.03 -4.61
C PHE A 99 -12.81 14.72 -5.21
N ILE A 100 -13.59 14.13 -6.10
CA ILE A 100 -13.16 12.97 -6.90
C ILE A 100 -13.08 13.45 -8.35
N VAL A 101 -11.87 13.50 -8.89
CA VAL A 101 -11.63 13.80 -10.30
C VAL A 101 -11.15 12.53 -10.98
N ASN A 102 -12.00 11.95 -11.81
CA ASN A 102 -11.66 10.84 -12.68
C ASN A 102 -11.98 11.23 -14.12
N HIS A 103 -10.96 11.16 -14.98
CA HIS A 103 -11.09 11.44 -16.40
C HIS A 103 -10.46 10.31 -17.21
N ASN A 104 -11.07 10.01 -18.36
CA ASN A 104 -10.58 9.02 -19.32
C ASN A 104 -10.34 7.64 -18.71
N ILE A 105 -11.14 7.28 -17.71
CA ILE A 105 -11.14 5.98 -17.03
C ILE A 105 -12.58 5.48 -17.00
N THR A 106 -12.79 4.23 -17.39
CA THR A 106 -14.11 3.60 -17.27
C THR A 106 -14.42 3.23 -15.83
N PRO A 107 -15.70 3.04 -15.45
CA PRO A 107 -16.05 2.57 -14.11
C PRO A 107 -15.34 1.28 -13.71
N GLU A 108 -15.18 0.32 -14.62
CA GLU A 108 -14.50 -0.96 -14.37
C GLU A 108 -13.00 -0.75 -14.13
N GLN A 109 -12.37 0.16 -14.88
CA GLN A 109 -10.97 0.51 -14.69
C GLN A 109 -10.76 1.21 -13.35
N GLN A 110 -11.70 2.09 -12.98
CA GLN A 110 -11.67 2.77 -11.68
C GLN A 110 -11.77 1.77 -10.53
N GLU A 111 -12.71 0.82 -10.59
CA GLU A 111 -12.89 -0.23 -9.59
C GLU A 111 -11.63 -1.09 -9.47
N THR A 112 -11.06 -1.52 -10.58
CA THR A 112 -9.82 -2.30 -10.61
C THR A 112 -8.65 -1.56 -9.95
N LEU A 113 -8.44 -0.29 -10.31
CA LEU A 113 -7.41 0.55 -9.69
C LEU A 113 -7.65 0.74 -8.20
N GLN A 114 -8.91 0.97 -7.81
CA GLN A 114 -9.27 1.12 -6.41
C GLN A 114 -8.98 -0.15 -5.61
N MET A 115 -9.26 -1.34 -6.15
CA MET A 115 -8.96 -2.63 -5.52
C MET A 115 -7.45 -2.81 -5.30
N TYR A 116 -6.60 -2.49 -6.29
CA TYR A 116 -5.15 -2.55 -6.12
C TYR A 116 -4.65 -1.68 -4.96
N PHE A 117 -5.12 -0.44 -4.87
CA PHE A 117 -4.63 0.51 -3.87
C PHE A 117 -5.29 0.36 -2.50
N GLN A 118 -6.50 -0.18 -2.43
CA GLN A 118 -7.15 -0.51 -1.14
C GLN A 118 -6.55 -1.75 -0.49
N ASN A 119 -6.09 -2.71 -1.30
CA ASN A 119 -5.44 -3.93 -0.84
C ASN A 119 -3.91 -3.82 -1.01
N ALA A 120 -3.33 -2.76 -0.41
CA ALA A 120 -1.94 -2.42 -0.57
C ALA A 120 -1.00 -3.57 -0.18
N CYS A 121 -0.35 -4.15 -1.17
CA CYS A 121 0.71 -5.16 -1.02
C CYS A 121 1.66 -5.08 -2.22
N ARG A 122 2.80 -5.76 -2.13
CA ARG A 122 3.82 -5.79 -3.21
C ARG A 122 3.22 -6.12 -4.58
N GLN A 123 2.44 -7.19 -4.65
CA GLN A 123 1.85 -7.65 -5.90
C GLN A 123 0.85 -6.64 -6.47
N ASN A 124 0.00 -6.07 -5.62
CA ASN A 124 -0.99 -5.11 -6.05
C ASN A 124 -0.36 -3.78 -6.52
N TYR A 125 0.66 -3.27 -5.83
CA TYR A 125 1.37 -2.07 -6.31
C TYR A 125 2.04 -2.30 -7.67
N ARG A 126 2.73 -3.44 -7.85
CA ARG A 126 3.32 -3.82 -9.12
C ARG A 126 2.29 -3.88 -10.25
N ASN A 127 1.20 -4.60 -10.01
CA ASN A 127 0.16 -4.78 -11.01
C ASN A 127 -0.66 -3.50 -11.26
N ALA A 128 -0.84 -2.63 -10.28
CA ALA A 128 -1.45 -1.31 -10.46
C ALA A 128 -0.67 -0.46 -11.48
N LEU A 129 0.66 -0.42 -11.37
CA LEU A 129 1.52 0.31 -12.30
C LEU A 129 1.44 -0.30 -13.71
N ARG A 130 1.47 -1.61 -13.83
CA ARG A 130 1.34 -2.34 -15.09
C ARG A 130 -0.04 -2.14 -15.72
N TYR A 131 -1.09 -2.13 -14.90
CA TYR A 131 -2.45 -1.84 -15.33
C TYR A 131 -2.61 -0.39 -15.82
N LEU A 132 -2.05 0.59 -15.09
CA LEU A 132 -2.00 1.98 -15.55
C LEU A 132 -1.29 2.09 -16.91
N ARG A 133 -0.17 1.39 -17.11
CA ARG A 133 0.48 1.32 -18.42
C ARG A 133 -0.43 0.71 -19.49
N HIS A 134 -1.13 -0.36 -19.16
CA HIS A 134 -2.03 -1.05 -20.11
C HIS A 134 -3.14 -0.11 -20.62
N ILE A 135 -3.76 0.66 -19.72
CA ILE A 135 -4.87 1.54 -20.10
C ILE A 135 -4.41 2.87 -20.72
N SER A 136 -3.27 3.41 -20.31
CA SER A 136 -2.81 4.73 -20.77
C SER A 136 -2.01 4.70 -22.06
N THR A 137 -1.24 3.64 -22.30
CA THR A 137 -0.37 3.54 -23.48
C THR A 137 -0.49 2.19 -24.19
N PRO A 138 -1.70 1.79 -24.64
CA PRO A 138 -1.95 0.47 -25.22
C PRO A 138 -1.18 0.23 -26.55
N HIS A 139 -0.76 1.29 -27.22
CA HIS A 139 0.01 1.24 -28.46
C HIS A 139 1.50 1.01 -28.26
N ARG A 140 2.04 1.20 -27.04
CA ARG A 140 3.47 1.05 -26.76
C ARG A 140 3.88 -0.42 -26.68
N LEU A 141 5.06 -0.72 -27.23
CA LEU A 141 5.65 -2.05 -27.21
C LEU A 141 6.26 -2.38 -25.85
N GLY A 142 6.57 -3.66 -25.65
CA GLY A 142 7.12 -4.20 -24.41
C GLY A 142 6.07 -4.82 -23.50
N ASP A 143 6.50 -5.28 -22.32
CA ASP A 143 5.65 -5.99 -21.36
C ASP A 143 4.51 -5.11 -20.85
N ARG A 144 3.29 -5.63 -20.99
CA ARG A 144 2.03 -5.03 -20.55
C ARG A 144 1.18 -6.00 -19.74
N SER A 145 1.79 -7.11 -19.34
CA SER A 145 1.12 -8.11 -18.52
C SER A 145 0.82 -7.54 -17.12
N PHE A 146 -0.32 -7.88 -16.60
CA PHE A 146 -0.72 -7.61 -15.22
C PHE A 146 -1.63 -8.75 -14.74
N GLU A 147 -1.68 -8.93 -13.45
CA GLU A 147 -2.57 -9.88 -12.79
C GLU A 147 -3.71 -9.11 -12.12
N ASN A 148 -4.85 -9.75 -11.92
CA ASN A 148 -5.96 -9.15 -11.20
C ASN A 148 -5.56 -8.78 -9.76
N PRO A 149 -6.21 -7.75 -9.16
CA PRO A 149 -5.93 -7.39 -7.79
C PRO A 149 -6.21 -8.55 -6.84
N ILE A 150 -5.31 -8.74 -5.90
CA ILE A 150 -5.52 -9.65 -4.77
C ILE A 150 -6.32 -8.91 -3.72
N GLU A 151 -7.41 -9.51 -3.26
CA GLU A 151 -8.16 -9.02 -2.13
C GLU A 151 -7.51 -9.50 -0.83
N LEU A 152 -7.12 -8.56 0.03
CA LEU A 152 -6.57 -8.85 1.35
C LEU A 152 -7.65 -8.69 2.40
N PRO A 153 -7.78 -9.62 3.35
CA PRO A 153 -8.65 -9.43 4.51
C PRO A 153 -8.25 -8.16 5.28
N ASN A 154 -9.25 -7.42 5.75
CA ASN A 154 -9.01 -6.20 6.54
C ASN A 154 -8.23 -6.45 7.82
N ASN A 155 -8.36 -7.65 8.37
CA ASN A 155 -7.71 -8.08 9.61
C ASN A 155 -7.01 -9.40 9.35
N LEU A 156 -5.71 -9.46 9.62
CA LEU A 156 -4.89 -10.64 9.41
C LEU A 156 -3.61 -10.60 10.24
N PHE A 157 -2.96 -11.74 10.36
CA PHE A 157 -1.59 -11.84 10.82
C PHE A 157 -0.64 -11.65 9.65
N TYR A 158 0.56 -11.14 9.88
CA TYR A 158 1.60 -11.05 8.85
C TYR A 158 2.96 -11.46 9.39
N HIS A 159 3.88 -11.75 8.49
CA HIS A 159 5.28 -11.94 8.82
C HIS A 159 6.12 -10.78 8.26
N GLN A 160 7.31 -10.58 8.83
CA GLN A 160 8.26 -9.55 8.39
C GLN A 160 8.79 -9.79 6.97
N GLU A 161 8.75 -11.02 6.45
CA GLU A 161 8.94 -11.28 5.04
C GLU A 161 7.74 -10.79 4.25
N TYR A 162 8.00 -9.96 3.26
CA TYR A 162 6.97 -9.28 2.50
C TYR A 162 6.06 -10.24 1.73
N GLY A 163 4.76 -9.95 1.79
CA GLY A 163 3.74 -10.76 1.11
C GLY A 163 3.34 -12.04 1.85
N GLN A 164 3.80 -12.20 3.10
CA GLN A 164 3.39 -13.33 3.95
C GLN A 164 2.25 -12.88 4.87
N TYR A 165 1.05 -13.34 4.57
CA TYR A 165 -0.19 -13.01 5.26
C TYR A 165 -0.93 -14.28 5.67
N PHE A 166 -1.54 -14.28 6.87
CA PHE A 166 -2.18 -15.45 7.45
C PHE A 166 -3.52 -15.05 8.04
N LYS A 167 -4.53 -15.90 7.87
CA LYS A 167 -5.87 -15.66 8.39
C LYS A 167 -6.02 -16.11 9.84
N THR A 168 -5.24 -17.09 10.24
CA THR A 168 -5.31 -17.71 11.57
C THR A 168 -3.94 -17.71 12.26
N PRO A 169 -3.90 -17.73 13.61
CA PRO A 169 -2.65 -17.86 14.32
C PRO A 169 -1.95 -19.20 14.05
N GLN A 170 -2.72 -20.26 13.76
CA GLN A 170 -2.18 -21.58 13.43
C GLN A 170 -1.38 -21.56 12.14
N GLU A 171 -1.89 -20.92 11.08
CA GLU A 171 -1.17 -20.75 9.82
C GLU A 171 0.17 -20.03 10.01
N LEU A 172 0.17 -18.94 10.81
CA LEU A 172 1.42 -18.24 11.12
C LEU A 172 2.36 -19.09 11.97
N THR A 173 1.85 -19.83 12.97
CA THR A 173 2.65 -20.72 13.80
C THR A 173 3.34 -21.78 12.94
N GLU A 174 2.61 -22.41 12.02
CA GLU A 174 3.17 -23.41 11.12
C GLU A 174 4.25 -22.83 10.21
N TYR A 175 4.00 -21.63 9.67
CA TYR A 175 5.00 -20.90 8.91
C TYR A 175 6.26 -20.60 9.73
N LEU A 176 6.11 -20.12 10.98
CA LEU A 176 7.24 -19.85 11.86
C LEU A 176 8.04 -21.14 12.19
N ARG A 177 7.36 -22.27 12.35
CA ARG A 177 8.03 -23.59 12.54
C ARG A 177 8.81 -23.99 11.29
N GLN A 178 8.22 -23.88 10.12
CA GLN A 178 8.91 -24.19 8.85
C GLN A 178 10.16 -23.33 8.65
N LYS A 179 10.12 -22.08 9.12
CA LYS A 179 11.25 -21.14 9.05
C LYS A 179 12.22 -21.25 10.22
N GLN A 180 11.99 -22.18 11.17
CA GLN A 180 12.79 -22.33 12.39
C GLN A 180 12.84 -21.07 13.26
N LEU A 181 11.77 -20.27 13.24
CA LEU A 181 11.59 -19.05 14.02
C LEU A 181 10.65 -19.22 15.21
N TYR A 182 9.98 -20.37 15.32
CA TYR A 182 9.09 -20.67 16.43
C TYR A 182 9.88 -21.25 17.62
N HIS A 183 9.64 -20.71 18.81
CA HIS A 183 10.25 -21.16 20.05
C HIS A 183 9.25 -22.05 20.80
N GLU A 184 9.50 -23.35 20.87
CA GLU A 184 8.67 -24.26 21.65
C GLU A 184 8.75 -23.92 23.15
N GLY A 185 7.60 -23.68 23.78
CA GLY A 185 7.53 -23.16 25.16
C GLY A 185 7.80 -21.66 25.30
N GLY A 186 8.11 -20.95 24.23
CA GLY A 186 8.20 -19.49 24.18
C GLY A 186 6.82 -18.86 24.35
N ARG A 187 6.78 -17.65 24.96
CA ARG A 187 5.53 -16.89 25.11
C ARG A 187 5.05 -16.32 23.78
N ASN A 188 3.75 -16.41 23.54
CA ASN A 188 3.08 -15.88 22.36
C ASN A 188 2.66 -14.42 22.62
N LEU A 189 3.21 -13.49 21.86
CA LEU A 189 2.89 -12.07 22.00
C LEU A 189 2.11 -11.59 20.78
N ALA A 190 0.90 -11.06 20.99
CA ALA A 190 0.22 -10.30 19.97
C ALA A 190 0.93 -8.95 19.80
N PHE A 191 1.14 -8.54 18.56
CA PHE A 191 1.83 -7.30 18.25
C PHE A 191 1.01 -6.45 17.27
N ILE A 192 0.57 -5.28 17.70
CA ILE A 192 -0.17 -4.33 16.88
C ILE A 192 0.74 -3.16 16.54
N PRO A 193 1.25 -3.10 15.30
CA PRO A 193 2.33 -2.20 14.92
C PRO A 193 1.93 -0.73 14.75
N GLY A 194 0.65 -0.39 14.87
CA GLY A 194 0.18 0.98 14.62
C GLY A 194 0.27 1.43 13.16
N ILE A 195 0.46 0.50 12.22
CA ILE A 195 0.43 0.75 10.78
C ILE A 195 -0.82 0.12 10.18
N SER A 196 -1.46 0.81 9.23
CA SER A 196 -2.74 0.35 8.64
C SER A 196 -2.56 -0.91 7.81
N PHE A 197 -1.43 -1.01 7.10
CA PHE A 197 -1.04 -2.17 6.33
C PHE A 197 0.46 -2.41 6.48
N PRO A 198 0.94 -3.66 6.38
CA PRO A 198 2.35 -3.97 6.38
C PRO A 198 2.98 -3.56 5.05
N VAL A 199 3.22 -2.26 4.87
CA VAL A 199 3.86 -1.68 3.68
C VAL A 199 5.38 -1.65 3.88
N GLU A 200 6.13 -1.98 2.85
CA GLU A 200 7.58 -2.16 2.91
C GLU A 200 8.33 -0.92 3.43
N GLY A 201 8.00 0.26 2.92
CA GLY A 201 8.74 1.48 3.22
C GLY A 201 8.53 2.03 4.63
N THR A 202 7.51 1.56 5.37
CA THR A 202 7.20 2.06 6.72
C THR A 202 7.51 1.08 7.84
N ARG A 203 7.78 -0.17 7.53
CA ARG A 203 7.79 -1.25 8.54
C ARG A 203 9.18 -1.65 9.05
N ALA A 204 10.26 -1.10 8.51
CA ALA A 204 11.61 -1.51 8.90
C ALA A 204 11.88 -1.45 10.40
N HIS A 205 11.37 -0.43 11.10
CA HIS A 205 11.49 -0.31 12.55
C HIS A 205 10.65 -1.36 13.29
N VAL A 206 9.46 -1.66 12.78
CA VAL A 206 8.57 -2.71 13.29
C VAL A 206 9.21 -4.08 13.10
N ASP A 207 9.72 -4.36 11.90
CA ASP A 207 10.38 -5.63 11.59
C ASP A 207 11.64 -5.85 12.42
N THR A 208 12.39 -4.77 12.68
CA THR A 208 13.54 -4.82 13.60
C THR A 208 13.11 -5.20 15.01
N LEU A 209 12.02 -4.62 15.51
CA LEU A 209 11.49 -4.95 16.83
C LEU A 209 11.00 -6.40 16.90
N ILE A 210 10.25 -6.85 15.89
CA ILE A 210 9.82 -8.25 15.78
C ILE A 210 11.03 -9.19 15.82
N SER A 211 12.06 -8.91 15.00
CA SER A 211 13.27 -9.74 14.95
C SER A 211 13.98 -9.82 16.29
N ARG A 212 14.11 -8.69 17.00
CA ARG A 212 14.75 -8.66 18.33
C ARG A 212 13.96 -9.43 19.38
N LEU A 213 12.64 -9.30 19.37
CA LEU A 213 11.78 -10.05 20.28
C LEU A 213 11.82 -11.56 19.99
N THR A 214 11.82 -11.94 18.70
CA THR A 214 11.99 -13.35 18.31
C THR A 214 13.35 -13.89 18.77
N GLN A 215 14.43 -13.15 18.58
CA GLN A 215 15.77 -13.53 19.08
C GLN A 215 15.81 -13.65 20.61
N ALA A 216 14.98 -12.92 21.32
CA ALA A 216 14.84 -13.03 22.78
C ALA A 216 13.95 -14.20 23.24
N GLY A 217 13.47 -15.06 22.32
CA GLY A 217 12.73 -16.28 22.61
C GLY A 217 11.20 -16.11 22.66
N PHE A 218 10.66 -15.00 22.14
CA PHE A 218 9.23 -14.80 22.04
C PHE A 218 8.70 -15.24 20.65
N ASN A 219 7.48 -15.77 20.62
CA ASN A 219 6.72 -15.98 19.40
C ASN A 219 5.88 -14.74 19.13
N ILE A 220 6.16 -14.01 18.06
CA ILE A 220 5.50 -12.75 17.77
C ILE A 220 4.44 -12.95 16.69
N TYR A 221 3.23 -12.47 16.98
CA TYR A 221 2.05 -12.51 16.12
C TYR A 221 1.63 -11.09 15.74
N PRO A 222 2.21 -10.53 14.67
CA PRO A 222 1.84 -9.20 14.21
C PRO A 222 0.44 -9.22 13.61
N ILE A 223 -0.42 -8.29 14.04
CA ILE A 223 -1.83 -8.20 13.63
C ILE A 223 -2.07 -6.84 12.99
N THR A 224 -2.69 -6.85 11.80
CA THR A 224 -3.15 -5.64 11.11
C THR A 224 -4.65 -5.44 11.28
N GLY A 225 -5.14 -4.29 10.79
CA GLY A 225 -6.56 -3.98 10.77
C GLY A 225 -7.06 -3.22 11.98
N SER A 226 -8.38 -3.20 12.15
CA SER A 226 -9.04 -2.40 13.18
C SER A 226 -10.39 -2.99 13.56
N GLY A 227 -10.98 -2.45 14.64
CA GLY A 227 -12.32 -2.79 15.08
C GLY A 227 -12.47 -4.25 15.52
N LYS A 228 -13.69 -4.77 15.38
CA LYS A 228 -14.06 -6.10 15.88
C LYS A 228 -13.19 -7.23 15.30
N GLY A 229 -12.88 -7.18 14.01
CA GLY A 229 -12.09 -8.25 13.40
C GLY A 229 -10.69 -8.37 14.00
N ARG A 230 -10.02 -7.24 14.33
CA ARG A 230 -8.75 -7.26 15.06
C ARG A 230 -8.91 -7.82 16.48
N GLU A 231 -9.99 -7.45 17.17
CA GLU A 231 -10.29 -7.98 18.51
C GLU A 231 -10.51 -9.51 18.47
N ASP A 232 -11.21 -10.01 17.45
CA ASP A 232 -11.45 -11.44 17.25
C ASP A 232 -10.13 -12.19 17.01
N LEU A 233 -9.18 -11.62 16.23
CA LEU A 233 -7.87 -12.22 16.05
C LEU A 233 -7.06 -12.28 17.36
N ILE A 234 -7.09 -11.22 18.16
CA ILE A 234 -6.43 -11.19 19.49
C ILE A 234 -7.01 -12.27 20.39
N ARG A 235 -8.34 -12.39 20.47
CA ARG A 235 -9.01 -13.41 21.27
C ARG A 235 -8.73 -14.82 20.79
N THR A 236 -8.73 -15.04 19.47
CA THR A 236 -8.43 -16.34 18.87
C THR A 236 -6.97 -16.78 19.15
N LEU A 237 -6.03 -15.84 19.13
CA LEU A 237 -4.65 -16.10 19.48
C LEU A 237 -4.47 -16.45 20.96
N HIS A 238 -5.25 -15.83 21.85
CA HIS A 238 -5.11 -15.91 23.30
C HIS A 238 -3.66 -15.72 23.76
N PRO A 239 -3.08 -14.52 23.56
CA PRO A 239 -1.66 -14.28 23.75
C PRO A 239 -1.26 -14.21 25.21
N ASP A 240 0.00 -14.51 25.53
CA ASP A 240 0.59 -14.30 26.85
C ASP A 240 0.85 -12.82 27.16
N GLY A 241 0.76 -11.95 26.17
CA GLY A 241 0.91 -10.51 26.28
C GLY A 241 0.59 -9.80 24.98
N LEU A 242 0.27 -8.53 25.06
CA LEU A 242 -0.08 -7.68 23.92
C LEU A 242 0.84 -6.46 23.88
N ILE A 243 1.50 -6.25 22.74
CA ILE A 243 2.28 -5.04 22.46
C ILE A 243 1.47 -4.19 21.49
N TYR A 244 1.16 -2.98 21.88
CA TYR A 244 0.41 -2.02 21.08
C TYR A 244 1.21 -0.74 20.84
N LEU A 245 1.59 -0.50 19.59
CA LEU A 245 2.13 0.78 19.17
C LEU A 245 0.94 1.70 18.81
N PRO A 246 0.67 2.76 19.59
CA PRO A 246 -0.58 3.48 19.50
C PRO A 246 -0.74 4.24 18.18
N MET A 247 -1.79 3.88 17.43
CA MET A 247 -2.40 4.68 16.36
C MET A 247 -3.93 4.60 16.52
N GLY A 248 -4.47 5.37 17.44
CA GLY A 248 -5.90 5.37 17.76
C GLY A 248 -6.26 4.42 18.91
N ARG A 249 -7.48 3.89 18.93
CA ARG A 249 -7.94 2.97 19.97
C ARG A 249 -7.49 1.53 19.66
N LEU A 250 -7.01 0.83 20.67
CA LEU A 250 -6.69 -0.60 20.60
C LEU A 250 -7.96 -1.41 20.26
N GLY A 251 -9.03 -1.16 20.93
CA GLY A 251 -10.32 -1.81 20.80
C GLY A 251 -11.39 -1.10 21.63
N ASN A 252 -12.52 -1.75 21.84
CA ASN A 252 -13.58 -1.28 22.71
C ASN A 252 -13.36 -1.73 24.18
N ASP A 253 -14.23 -1.27 25.08
CA ASP A 253 -14.14 -1.60 26.50
C ASP A 253 -14.26 -3.12 26.77
N SER A 254 -14.98 -3.84 25.89
CA SER A 254 -15.09 -5.31 25.98
C SER A 254 -13.72 -6.01 25.78
N LEU A 255 -12.87 -5.51 24.88
CA LEU A 255 -11.52 -6.06 24.70
C LEU A 255 -10.66 -5.76 25.93
N ILE A 256 -10.70 -4.54 26.44
CA ILE A 256 -9.91 -4.13 27.62
C ILE A 256 -10.33 -4.94 28.84
N ASN A 257 -11.63 -5.09 29.07
CA ASN A 257 -12.14 -5.89 30.18
C ASN A 257 -11.72 -7.37 30.03
N TRP A 258 -11.75 -7.92 28.83
CA TRP A 258 -11.32 -9.28 28.58
C TRP A 258 -9.81 -9.45 28.84
N LEU A 259 -8.96 -8.56 28.36
CA LEU A 259 -7.52 -8.60 28.65
C LEU A 259 -7.25 -8.59 30.17
N HIS A 260 -8.01 -7.80 30.90
CA HIS A 260 -7.93 -7.74 32.37
C HIS A 260 -8.40 -9.05 33.02
N GLN A 261 -9.53 -9.61 32.58
CA GLN A 261 -10.08 -10.87 33.10
C GLN A 261 -9.13 -12.06 32.87
N GLU A 262 -8.52 -12.13 31.67
CA GLU A 262 -7.55 -13.17 31.30
C GLU A 262 -6.14 -12.89 31.83
N ASN A 263 -5.95 -11.78 32.58
CA ASN A 263 -4.66 -11.34 33.10
C ASN A 263 -3.57 -11.22 32.03
N ILE A 264 -3.94 -10.74 30.82
CA ILE A 264 -3.03 -10.54 29.70
C ILE A 264 -2.39 -9.15 29.81
N PRO A 265 -1.06 -9.04 30.02
CA PRO A 265 -0.40 -7.75 30.13
C PRO A 265 -0.42 -6.98 28.82
N LEU A 266 -0.68 -5.67 28.91
CA LEU A 266 -0.65 -4.74 27.78
C LEU A 266 0.57 -3.82 27.90
N PHE A 267 1.42 -3.86 26.87
CA PHE A 267 2.59 -3.01 26.73
C PHE A 267 2.32 -1.93 25.68
N MET A 268 2.38 -0.68 26.10
CA MET A 268 2.20 0.49 25.23
C MET A 268 3.46 1.35 25.27
N PRO A 269 4.48 1.04 24.47
CA PRO A 269 5.67 1.86 24.42
C PRO A 269 5.38 3.21 23.76
N PHE A 270 5.60 4.29 24.49
CA PHE A 270 5.54 5.64 23.94
C PHE A 270 6.96 6.03 23.48
N PRO A 271 7.15 6.54 22.27
CA PRO A 271 8.41 7.14 21.92
C PRO A 271 8.64 8.36 22.80
N LEU A 272 9.73 8.38 23.53
CA LEU A 272 10.22 9.60 24.15
C LEU A 272 10.79 10.47 23.03
N VAL A 273 10.12 11.58 22.75
CA VAL A 273 10.55 12.60 21.79
C VAL A 273 11.51 13.55 22.48
#